data_6d0b9bff0f6474c0d7e6a13b556aab26
#
_entry.id   6d0b9bff0f6474c0d7e6a13b556aab26
#
_cell.length_a   1.000
_cell.length_b   1.000
_cell.length_c   1.000
_cell.angle_alpha   90.00
_cell.angle_beta   90.00
_cell.angle_gamma   90.00
#
_symmetry.space_group_name_H-M   'P 1'
#
loop_
_entity.id
_entity.type
_entity.pdbx_description
1 polymer ?
#
loop_
_entity_poly.entity_id
_entity_poly.type
_entity_poly.pdbx_seq_one_letter_code
_entity_poly.pdbx_strand_id
1 'polypeptide(L)'
;LLLLESQQGSAPRIVAVMDVSNGADALLARPPLTRLADLQGRRLGVEDTALGAFMLSRVLERAGLARSDIDLRSLEVNEHERAFLEGRVDAVISFEPVRTKLMAREARVLFDSSEIPGEIVDVLGVKREHLTSQPEQAALLLRGLFRALDHMKAHPEEAARRMAKRQGVTPQEFQASLRGLQLPDLQANLTLLEGPSSLRVTGQALAE
;
A
#
# COMPACT_ATOMS: atom_id res chain seq x y z
N LEU A 1 -2.66 8.92 7.44
CA LEU A 1 -4.13 9.07 7.50
C LEU A 1 -4.63 9.06 8.94
N LEU A 2 -4.32 8.03 9.74
CA LEU A 2 -4.76 7.93 11.15
C LEU A 2 -4.27 9.09 12.03
N LEU A 3 -3.08 9.63 11.78
CA LEU A 3 -2.57 10.81 12.49
C LEU A 3 -3.40 12.05 12.15
N LEU A 4 -3.81 12.24 10.89
CA LEU A 4 -4.68 13.34 10.47
C LEU A 4 -6.08 13.21 11.09
N GLU A 5 -6.66 12.02 11.13
CA GLU A 5 -7.95 11.77 11.78
C GLU A 5 -7.90 12.01 13.29
N SER A 6 -6.77 11.68 13.95
CA SER A 6 -6.61 11.94 15.37
C SER A 6 -6.55 13.44 15.68
N GLN A 7 -5.99 14.25 14.79
CA GLN A 7 -5.98 15.72 14.90
C GLN A 7 -7.38 16.34 14.71
N GLN A 8 -8.27 15.67 14.01
CA GLN A 8 -9.66 16.11 13.78
C GLN A 8 -10.62 15.68 14.91
N GLY A 9 -10.11 15.20 16.04
CA GLY A 9 -10.92 14.81 17.21
C GLY A 9 -11.45 13.38 17.18
N SER A 10 -11.28 12.63 16.10
CA SER A 10 -11.45 11.19 16.08
C SER A 10 -10.23 10.58 16.79
N ALA A 11 -10.41 9.75 17.78
CA ALA A 11 -9.30 9.08 18.47
C ALA A 11 -9.28 7.57 18.17
N PRO A 12 -8.99 7.17 16.91
CA PRO A 12 -8.96 5.76 16.56
C PRO A 12 -7.83 5.05 17.29
N ARG A 13 -8.03 3.78 17.58
CA ARG A 13 -7.01 2.87 18.11
C ARG A 13 -6.68 1.84 17.05
N ILE A 14 -5.41 1.68 16.74
CA ILE A 14 -4.95 0.58 15.90
C ILE A 14 -5.16 -0.71 16.67
N VAL A 15 -5.89 -1.63 16.09
CA VAL A 15 -6.22 -2.93 16.70
C VAL A 15 -5.61 -4.11 15.93
N ALA A 16 -5.18 -3.89 14.70
CA ALA A 16 -4.40 -4.85 13.93
C ALA A 16 -3.58 -4.15 12.83
N VAL A 17 -2.45 -4.74 12.48
CA VAL A 17 -1.73 -4.50 11.23
C VAL A 17 -2.33 -5.45 10.20
N MET A 18 -2.87 -4.91 9.12
CA MET A 18 -3.48 -5.67 8.04
C MET A 18 -2.43 -6.23 7.10
N ASP A 19 -1.52 -5.37 6.69
CA ASP A 19 -0.32 -5.74 5.94
C ASP A 19 0.79 -4.69 6.08
N VAL A 20 1.98 -5.07 5.63
CA VAL A 20 3.12 -4.18 5.42
C VAL A 20 3.53 -4.32 3.97
N SER A 21 3.53 -3.21 3.24
CA SER A 21 3.97 -3.20 1.84
C SER A 21 5.47 -3.43 1.74
N ASN A 22 5.84 -4.39 0.91
CA ASN A 22 7.22 -4.78 0.63
C ASN A 22 7.36 -5.13 -0.86
N GLY A 23 7.15 -4.12 -1.71
CA GLY A 23 7.14 -4.22 -3.16
C GLY A 23 5.75 -4.09 -3.80
N ALA A 24 4.65 -3.99 -3.02
CA ALA A 24 3.31 -3.84 -3.57
C ALA A 24 3.04 -2.45 -4.12
N ASP A 25 3.50 -1.41 -3.42
CA ASP A 25 3.46 -0.03 -3.88
C ASP A 25 4.69 0.26 -4.74
N ALA A 26 4.50 0.78 -5.93
CA ALA A 26 5.59 0.93 -6.89
C ALA A 26 5.41 2.13 -7.81
N LEU A 27 6.55 2.68 -8.23
CA LEU A 27 6.65 3.56 -9.38
C LEU A 27 6.90 2.72 -10.62
N LEU A 28 5.96 2.75 -11.53
CA LEU A 28 5.99 2.04 -12.80
C LEU A 28 6.22 3.05 -13.93
N ALA A 29 7.14 2.75 -14.83
CA ALA A 29 7.47 3.61 -15.96
C ALA A 29 7.44 2.82 -17.27
N ARG A 30 7.14 3.54 -18.36
CA ARG A 30 7.22 2.99 -19.70
C ARG A 30 8.61 3.14 -20.28
N PRO A 31 9.01 2.28 -21.22
CA PRO A 31 10.21 2.53 -22.01
C PRO A 31 10.16 3.91 -22.70
N PRO A 32 11.28 4.64 -22.82
CA PRO A 32 12.65 4.21 -22.53
C PRO A 32 13.13 4.52 -21.10
N LEU A 33 12.27 4.94 -20.16
CA LEU A 33 12.63 5.29 -18.79
C LEU A 33 13.20 4.05 -18.06
N THR A 34 14.41 4.15 -17.54
CA THR A 34 15.12 3.04 -16.91
C THR A 34 15.68 3.37 -15.54
N ARG A 35 15.75 4.65 -15.16
CA ARG A 35 16.28 5.15 -13.90
C ARG A 35 15.37 6.25 -13.36
N LEU A 36 15.40 6.48 -12.06
CA LEU A 36 14.63 7.54 -11.40
C LEU A 36 14.95 8.94 -11.97
N ALA A 37 16.23 9.21 -12.31
CA ALA A 37 16.62 10.48 -12.91
C ALA A 37 15.96 10.75 -14.28
N ASP A 38 15.52 9.72 -14.99
CA ASP A 38 14.84 9.85 -16.27
C ASP A 38 13.43 10.45 -16.13
N LEU A 39 12.93 10.61 -14.90
CA LEU A 39 11.64 11.25 -14.58
C LEU A 39 11.65 12.77 -14.80
N GLN A 40 12.83 13.41 -14.91
CA GLN A 40 12.92 14.85 -15.11
C GLN A 40 12.13 15.29 -16.35
N GLY A 41 11.21 16.24 -16.18
CA GLY A 41 10.33 16.75 -17.22
C GLY A 41 9.25 15.77 -17.69
N ARG A 42 9.07 14.62 -17.00
CA ARG A 42 8.09 13.60 -17.38
C ARG A 42 6.77 13.78 -16.66
N ARG A 43 5.70 13.28 -17.28
CA ARG A 43 4.36 13.23 -16.70
C ARG A 43 4.28 12.04 -15.74
N LEU A 44 4.14 12.33 -14.46
CA LEU A 44 4.03 11.33 -13.41
C LEU A 44 2.62 11.33 -12.85
N GLY A 45 1.91 10.21 -13.01
CA GLY A 45 0.60 9.98 -12.42
C GLY A 45 0.70 9.55 -10.96
N VAL A 46 -0.15 10.11 -10.09
CA VAL A 46 -0.25 9.72 -8.68
C VAL A 46 -1.64 10.04 -8.16
N GLU A 47 -2.13 9.29 -7.19
CA GLU A 47 -3.37 9.60 -6.49
C GLU A 47 -3.20 10.79 -5.53
N ASP A 48 -4.25 11.58 -5.37
CA ASP A 48 -4.27 12.72 -4.44
C ASP A 48 -4.65 12.26 -3.02
N THR A 49 -3.77 11.44 -2.44
CA THR A 49 -3.92 10.88 -1.09
C THR A 49 -2.63 11.06 -0.29
N ALA A 50 -2.70 10.80 1.01
CA ALA A 50 -1.52 10.82 1.87
C ALA A 50 -0.48 9.76 1.44
N LEU A 51 -0.91 8.58 0.97
CA LEU A 51 -0.03 7.54 0.46
C LEU A 51 0.64 7.98 -0.85
N GLY A 52 -0.14 8.54 -1.79
CA GLY A 52 0.41 9.08 -3.05
C GLY A 52 1.45 10.16 -2.82
N ALA A 53 1.18 11.10 -1.91
CA ALA A 53 2.12 12.16 -1.53
C ALA A 53 3.38 11.59 -0.87
N PHE A 54 3.24 10.60 0.01
CA PHE A 54 4.34 9.93 0.67
C PHE A 54 5.25 9.20 -0.34
N MET A 55 4.68 8.36 -1.19
CA MET A 55 5.43 7.64 -2.23
C MET A 55 6.13 8.60 -3.19
N LEU A 56 5.45 9.68 -3.60
CA LEU A 56 6.05 10.73 -4.42
C LEU A 56 7.26 11.35 -3.74
N SER A 57 7.17 11.67 -2.45
CA SER A 57 8.27 12.22 -1.66
C SER A 57 9.49 11.30 -1.67
N ARG A 58 9.30 10.01 -1.45
CA ARG A 58 10.38 9.00 -1.46
C ARG A 58 11.01 8.84 -2.84
N VAL A 59 10.18 8.83 -3.89
CA VAL A 59 10.65 8.78 -5.28
C VAL A 59 11.51 10.01 -5.61
N LEU A 60 11.07 11.21 -5.27
CA LEU A 60 11.78 12.46 -5.53
C LEU A 60 13.11 12.52 -4.78
N GLU A 61 13.09 12.14 -3.49
CA GLU A 61 14.30 12.05 -2.65
C GLU A 61 15.35 11.12 -3.28
N ARG A 62 14.94 9.91 -3.69
CA ARG A 62 15.83 8.92 -4.32
C ARG A 62 16.30 9.34 -5.71
N ALA A 63 15.47 10.08 -6.44
CA ALA A 63 15.81 10.61 -7.76
C ALA A 63 16.75 11.82 -7.69
N GLY A 64 16.87 12.50 -6.55
CA GLY A 64 17.52 13.80 -6.42
C GLY A 64 16.79 14.90 -7.19
N LEU A 65 15.46 14.80 -7.32
CA LEU A 65 14.62 15.73 -8.07
C LEU A 65 13.74 16.56 -7.13
N ALA A 66 13.49 17.81 -7.52
CA ALA A 66 12.49 18.64 -6.89
C ALA A 66 11.10 18.35 -7.47
N ARG A 67 10.04 18.70 -6.73
CA ARG A 67 8.64 18.60 -7.21
C ARG A 67 8.43 19.38 -8.52
N SER A 68 9.13 20.51 -8.71
CA SER A 68 9.09 21.36 -9.92
C SER A 68 9.69 20.70 -11.16
N ASP A 69 10.52 19.65 -10.98
CA ASP A 69 11.18 18.97 -12.09
C ASP A 69 10.26 17.93 -12.78
N ILE A 70 9.05 17.74 -12.28
CA ILE A 70 8.10 16.72 -12.75
C ILE A 70 6.77 17.37 -13.12
N ASP A 71 6.18 16.95 -14.25
CA ASP A 71 4.80 17.26 -14.60
C ASP A 71 3.85 16.27 -13.89
N LEU A 72 3.45 16.61 -12.65
CA LEU A 72 2.58 15.76 -11.83
C LEU A 72 1.14 15.81 -12.34
N ARG A 73 0.56 14.62 -12.48
CA ARG A 73 -0.83 14.39 -12.87
C ARG A 73 -1.58 13.69 -11.74
N SER A 74 -2.52 14.40 -11.11
CA SER A 74 -3.43 13.78 -10.16
C SER A 74 -4.39 12.86 -10.90
N LEU A 75 -4.49 11.61 -10.45
CA LEU A 75 -5.32 10.57 -11.05
C LEU A 75 -6.07 9.82 -9.95
N GLU A 76 -7.32 9.46 -10.23
CA GLU A 76 -8.01 8.48 -9.41
C GLU A 76 -7.41 7.07 -9.62
N VAL A 77 -7.41 6.25 -8.58
CA VAL A 77 -6.81 4.89 -8.61
C VAL A 77 -7.34 4.05 -9.78
N ASN A 78 -8.63 4.15 -10.07
CA ASN A 78 -9.28 3.44 -11.17
C ASN A 78 -8.86 3.95 -12.57
N GLU A 79 -8.16 5.07 -12.65
CA GLU A 79 -7.64 5.63 -13.89
C GLU A 79 -6.18 5.28 -14.15
N HIS A 80 -5.42 4.82 -13.15
CA HIS A 80 -3.98 4.59 -13.24
C HIS A 80 -3.62 3.68 -14.43
N GLU A 81 -4.25 2.51 -14.53
CA GLU A 81 -4.01 1.56 -15.61
C GLU A 81 -4.30 2.20 -16.99
N ARG A 82 -5.47 2.81 -17.15
CA ARG A 82 -5.87 3.43 -18.41
C ARG A 82 -4.96 4.60 -18.78
N ALA A 83 -4.67 5.49 -17.84
CA ALA A 83 -3.81 6.67 -18.08
C ALA A 83 -2.41 6.26 -18.54
N PHE A 84 -1.87 5.20 -17.94
CA PHE A 84 -0.58 4.65 -18.35
C PHE A 84 -0.65 4.04 -19.76
N LEU A 85 -1.63 3.17 -20.04
CA LEU A 85 -1.75 2.48 -21.34
C LEU A 85 -2.03 3.45 -22.49
N GLU A 86 -2.84 4.48 -22.28
CA GLU A 86 -3.14 5.52 -23.27
C GLU A 86 -2.00 6.54 -23.45
N GLY A 87 -0.93 6.46 -22.67
CA GLY A 87 0.19 7.40 -22.77
C GLY A 87 -0.12 8.79 -22.22
N ARG A 88 -1.14 8.94 -21.37
CA ARG A 88 -1.42 10.21 -20.69
C ARG A 88 -0.36 10.55 -19.65
N VAL A 89 0.30 9.54 -19.11
CA VAL A 89 1.44 9.63 -18.21
C VAL A 89 2.61 8.77 -18.70
N ASP A 90 3.82 9.15 -18.36
CA ASP A 90 5.05 8.45 -18.71
C ASP A 90 5.46 7.47 -17.61
N ALA A 91 5.06 7.77 -16.37
CA ALA A 91 5.20 6.92 -15.20
C ALA A 91 3.98 7.07 -14.30
N VAL A 92 3.74 6.10 -13.42
CA VAL A 92 2.65 6.14 -12.45
C VAL A 92 3.08 5.50 -11.13
N ILE A 93 2.79 6.16 -10.02
CA ILE A 93 2.84 5.56 -8.70
C ILE A 93 1.53 4.82 -8.48
N SER A 94 1.60 3.52 -8.26
CA SER A 94 0.43 2.67 -8.12
C SER A 94 0.75 1.43 -7.28
N PHE A 95 -0.25 0.61 -7.05
CA PHE A 95 -0.18 -0.59 -6.24
C PHE A 95 -0.98 -1.74 -6.89
N GLU A 96 -1.05 -2.87 -6.21
CA GLU A 96 -1.79 -4.03 -6.74
C GLU A 96 -3.32 -3.79 -6.78
N PRO A 97 -4.04 -4.30 -7.76
CA PRO A 97 -3.58 -5.17 -8.86
C PRO A 97 -3.05 -4.44 -10.10
N VAL A 98 -3.01 -3.10 -10.13
CA VAL A 98 -2.58 -2.29 -11.28
C VAL A 98 -1.11 -2.57 -11.60
N ARG A 99 -0.26 -2.69 -10.58
CA ARG A 99 1.15 -3.05 -10.74
C ARG A 99 1.33 -4.32 -11.58
N THR A 100 0.70 -5.41 -11.18
CA THR A 100 0.78 -6.70 -11.91
C THR A 100 0.28 -6.55 -13.35
N LYS A 101 -0.82 -5.84 -13.59
CA LYS A 101 -1.37 -5.61 -14.93
C LYS A 101 -0.43 -4.82 -15.83
N LEU A 102 0.17 -3.75 -15.30
CA LEU A 102 1.10 -2.91 -16.06
C LEU A 102 2.43 -3.62 -16.33
N MET A 103 2.93 -4.41 -15.39
CA MET A 103 4.11 -5.26 -15.58
C MET A 103 3.92 -6.26 -16.73
N ALA A 104 2.71 -6.80 -16.90
CA ALA A 104 2.36 -7.64 -18.05
C ALA A 104 2.30 -6.86 -19.39
N ARG A 105 2.40 -5.53 -19.37
CA ARG A 105 2.36 -4.62 -20.53
C ARG A 105 3.66 -3.82 -20.69
N GLU A 106 4.80 -4.46 -20.39
CA GLU A 106 6.15 -3.91 -20.55
C GLU A 106 6.49 -2.71 -19.64
N ALA A 107 5.66 -2.37 -18.66
CA ALA A 107 6.04 -1.40 -17.63
C ALA A 107 7.23 -1.94 -16.82
N ARG A 108 8.09 -1.02 -16.36
CA ARG A 108 9.24 -1.33 -15.50
C ARG A 108 9.04 -0.70 -14.15
N VAL A 109 9.37 -1.42 -13.11
CA VAL A 109 9.49 -0.86 -11.76
C VAL A 109 10.79 -0.08 -11.69
N LEU A 110 10.72 1.21 -11.36
CA LEU A 110 11.88 2.06 -11.10
C LEU A 110 12.16 2.25 -9.62
N PHE A 111 11.15 2.06 -8.78
CA PHE A 111 11.18 2.13 -7.32
C PHE A 111 9.98 1.36 -6.76
N ASP A 112 10.15 0.69 -5.64
CA ASP A 112 9.03 0.10 -4.92
C ASP A 112 9.24 0.12 -3.40
N SER A 113 8.19 -0.24 -2.65
CA SER A 113 8.17 -0.19 -1.20
C SER A 113 9.17 -1.14 -0.52
N SER A 114 9.78 -2.08 -1.23
CA SER A 114 10.87 -2.89 -0.67
C SER A 114 12.16 -2.09 -0.41
N GLU A 115 12.30 -0.92 -1.04
CA GLU A 115 13.40 0.02 -0.80
C GLU A 115 13.19 0.93 0.42
N ILE A 116 11.97 0.92 0.98
CA ILE A 116 11.56 1.66 2.17
C ILE A 116 10.83 0.73 3.16
N PRO A 117 11.50 -0.32 3.64
CA PRO A 117 10.86 -1.39 4.40
C PRO A 117 10.20 -0.87 5.69
N GLY A 118 8.94 -1.23 5.90
CA GLY A 118 8.17 -0.87 7.09
C GLY A 118 7.61 0.55 7.11
N GLU A 119 7.80 1.36 6.05
CA GLU A 119 7.28 2.72 6.00
C GLU A 119 5.82 2.78 5.50
N ILE A 120 5.33 1.75 4.80
CA ILE A 120 3.94 1.65 4.36
C ILE A 120 3.28 0.48 5.09
N VAL A 121 2.36 0.82 5.99
CA VAL A 121 1.70 -0.14 6.88
C VAL A 121 0.20 0.13 6.88
N ASP A 122 -0.56 -0.85 6.43
CA ASP A 122 -2.01 -0.82 6.49
C ASP A 122 -2.52 -1.35 7.82
N VAL A 123 -3.40 -0.59 8.45
CA VAL A 123 -3.87 -0.90 9.80
C VAL A 123 -5.39 -0.88 9.90
N LEU A 124 -5.91 -1.70 10.78
CA LEU A 124 -7.30 -1.65 11.20
C LEU A 124 -7.43 -0.69 12.39
N GLY A 125 -8.07 0.45 12.14
CA GLY A 125 -8.39 1.44 13.16
C GLY A 125 -9.84 1.30 13.64
N VAL A 126 -10.06 1.34 14.95
CA VAL A 126 -11.40 1.33 15.58
C VAL A 126 -11.54 2.57 16.47
N LYS A 127 -12.67 3.25 16.40
CA LYS A 127 -12.96 4.39 17.27
C LYS A 127 -12.92 3.96 18.74
N ARG A 128 -12.30 4.78 19.59
CA ARG A 128 -12.17 4.49 21.04
C ARG A 128 -13.52 4.21 21.69
N GLU A 129 -14.53 4.98 21.32
CA GLU A 129 -15.90 4.82 21.86
C GLU A 129 -16.45 3.42 21.60
N HIS A 130 -16.21 2.87 20.37
CA HIS A 130 -16.63 1.51 20.02
C HIS A 130 -15.88 0.45 20.84
N LEU A 131 -14.58 0.64 21.03
CA LEU A 131 -13.79 -0.29 21.86
C LEU A 131 -14.27 -0.32 23.33
N THR A 132 -14.73 0.83 23.83
CA THR A 132 -15.24 0.93 25.22
C THR A 132 -16.66 0.38 25.35
N SER A 133 -17.55 0.70 24.39
CA SER A 133 -18.97 0.31 24.47
C SER A 133 -19.25 -1.09 23.95
N GLN A 134 -18.45 -1.58 23.00
CA GLN A 134 -18.68 -2.85 22.30
C GLN A 134 -17.38 -3.64 22.09
N PRO A 135 -16.59 -3.93 23.13
CA PRO A 135 -15.28 -4.59 22.99
C PRO A 135 -15.38 -5.99 22.36
N GLU A 136 -16.49 -6.69 22.62
CA GLU A 136 -16.72 -8.03 22.06
C GLU A 136 -16.85 -8.02 20.53
N GLN A 137 -17.42 -6.97 19.94
CA GLN A 137 -17.53 -6.86 18.49
C GLN A 137 -16.14 -6.69 17.84
N ALA A 138 -15.28 -5.86 18.43
CA ALA A 138 -13.89 -5.72 17.98
C ALA A 138 -13.14 -7.07 18.07
N ALA A 139 -13.32 -7.78 19.18
CA ALA A 139 -12.72 -9.11 19.36
C ALA A 139 -13.25 -10.15 18.36
N LEU A 140 -14.54 -10.11 18.04
CA LEU A 140 -15.13 -10.98 17.00
C LEU A 140 -14.55 -10.67 15.61
N LEU A 141 -14.42 -9.39 15.28
CA LEU A 141 -13.82 -8.94 14.01
C LEU A 141 -12.37 -9.44 13.89
N LEU A 142 -11.55 -9.24 14.91
CA LEU A 142 -10.16 -9.69 14.93
C LEU A 142 -10.05 -11.23 14.83
N ARG A 143 -10.88 -11.98 15.58
CA ARG A 143 -10.94 -13.44 15.44
C ARG A 143 -11.31 -13.86 14.00
N GLY A 144 -12.24 -13.16 13.38
CA GLY A 144 -12.63 -13.40 11.98
C GLY A 144 -11.47 -13.14 11.02
N LEU A 145 -10.76 -12.03 11.20
CA LEU A 145 -9.59 -11.66 10.41
C LEU A 145 -8.50 -12.74 10.48
N PHE A 146 -8.05 -13.08 11.69
CA PHE A 146 -6.95 -14.04 11.83
C PHE A 146 -7.33 -15.45 11.36
N ARG A 147 -8.58 -15.88 11.59
CA ARG A 147 -9.09 -17.14 11.02
C ARG A 147 -9.09 -17.11 9.49
N ALA A 148 -9.43 -15.99 8.87
CA ALA A 148 -9.38 -15.86 7.42
C ALA A 148 -7.94 -15.90 6.89
N LEU A 149 -6.99 -15.27 7.58
CA LEU A 149 -5.56 -15.34 7.24
C LEU A 149 -5.02 -16.76 7.37
N ASP A 150 -5.37 -17.47 8.45
CA ASP A 150 -4.98 -18.87 8.64
C ASP A 150 -5.57 -19.77 7.54
N HIS A 151 -6.84 -19.56 7.20
CA HIS A 151 -7.48 -20.29 6.11
C HIS A 151 -6.80 -20.01 4.76
N MET A 152 -6.47 -18.74 4.48
CA MET A 152 -5.76 -18.37 3.26
C MET A 152 -4.37 -19.00 3.17
N LYS A 153 -3.64 -19.10 4.29
CA LYS A 153 -2.35 -19.78 4.36
C LYS A 153 -2.49 -21.31 4.14
N ALA A 154 -3.53 -21.92 4.71
CA ALA A 154 -3.79 -23.35 4.61
C ALA A 154 -4.36 -23.77 3.24
N HIS A 155 -5.13 -22.88 2.59
CA HIS A 155 -5.86 -23.14 1.35
C HIS A 155 -5.64 -22.04 0.31
N PRO A 156 -4.39 -21.77 -0.14
CA PRO A 156 -4.05 -20.60 -0.95
C PRO A 156 -4.77 -20.58 -2.31
N GLU A 157 -4.97 -21.73 -2.95
CA GLU A 157 -5.68 -21.79 -4.23
C GLU A 157 -7.17 -21.51 -4.12
N GLU A 158 -7.81 -22.02 -3.05
CA GLU A 158 -9.23 -21.76 -2.80
C GLU A 158 -9.43 -20.28 -2.47
N ALA A 159 -8.60 -19.73 -1.59
CA ALA A 159 -8.63 -18.32 -1.22
C ALA A 159 -8.43 -17.44 -2.47
N ALA A 160 -7.44 -17.76 -3.31
CA ALA A 160 -7.21 -17.03 -4.55
C ALA A 160 -8.43 -17.04 -5.48
N ARG A 161 -9.07 -18.20 -5.70
CA ARG A 161 -10.29 -18.29 -6.53
C ARG A 161 -11.43 -17.44 -5.98
N ARG A 162 -11.61 -17.40 -4.67
CA ARG A 162 -12.69 -16.60 -4.03
C ARG A 162 -12.41 -15.11 -4.10
N MET A 163 -11.19 -14.68 -3.80
CA MET A 163 -10.83 -13.27 -3.69
C MET A 163 -10.61 -12.61 -5.05
N ALA A 164 -9.99 -13.32 -6.00
CA ALA A 164 -9.75 -12.85 -7.36
C ALA A 164 -11.03 -12.40 -8.07
N LYS A 165 -12.13 -13.14 -7.87
CA LYS A 165 -13.43 -12.78 -8.44
C LYS A 165 -13.92 -11.39 -7.97
N ARG A 166 -13.68 -11.03 -6.72
CA ARG A 166 -14.09 -9.73 -6.17
C ARG A 166 -13.23 -8.58 -6.67
N GLN A 167 -11.97 -8.86 -6.98
CA GLN A 167 -11.01 -7.87 -7.50
C GLN A 167 -11.00 -7.79 -9.03
N GLY A 168 -11.76 -8.63 -9.72
CA GLY A 168 -11.81 -8.65 -11.19
C GLY A 168 -10.49 -9.07 -11.84
N VAL A 169 -9.74 -9.95 -11.17
CA VAL A 169 -8.46 -10.51 -11.64
C VAL A 169 -8.53 -12.03 -11.71
N THR A 170 -7.54 -12.65 -12.33
CA THR A 170 -7.39 -14.12 -12.29
C THR A 170 -6.85 -14.58 -10.94
N PRO A 171 -7.06 -15.86 -10.54
CA PRO A 171 -6.45 -16.39 -9.32
C PRO A 171 -4.93 -16.29 -9.28
N GLN A 172 -4.27 -16.40 -10.43
CA GLN A 172 -2.82 -16.26 -10.57
C GLN A 172 -2.36 -14.82 -10.34
N GLU A 173 -3.06 -13.84 -10.91
CA GLU A 173 -2.79 -12.42 -10.66
C GLU A 173 -3.02 -12.06 -9.20
N PHE A 174 -4.08 -12.60 -8.58
CA PHE A 174 -4.31 -12.41 -7.15
C PHE A 174 -3.16 -12.97 -6.30
N GLN A 175 -2.69 -14.20 -6.57
CA GLN A 175 -1.54 -14.77 -5.88
C GLN A 175 -0.26 -13.96 -6.13
N ALA A 176 -0.08 -13.42 -7.34
CA ALA A 176 1.05 -12.57 -7.65
C ALA A 176 1.02 -11.26 -6.85
N SER A 177 -0.16 -10.66 -6.68
CA SER A 177 -0.33 -9.42 -5.91
C SER A 177 0.03 -9.56 -4.43
N LEU A 178 -0.12 -10.75 -3.86
CA LEU A 178 0.26 -11.00 -2.47
C LEU A 178 1.78 -11.04 -2.23
N ARG A 179 2.60 -11.21 -3.28
CA ARG A 179 4.06 -11.33 -3.11
C ARG A 179 4.73 -10.06 -2.59
N GLY A 180 4.12 -8.91 -2.86
CA GLY A 180 4.59 -7.63 -2.38
C GLY A 180 4.00 -7.22 -1.03
N LEU A 181 3.27 -8.09 -0.34
CA LEU A 181 2.63 -7.84 0.94
C LEU A 181 3.10 -8.82 2.00
N GLN A 182 3.47 -8.29 3.15
CA GLN A 182 3.66 -9.07 4.35
C GLN A 182 2.35 -9.05 5.14
N LEU A 183 1.72 -10.20 5.32
CA LEU A 183 0.45 -10.35 6.04
C LEU A 183 0.75 -10.91 7.43
N PRO A 184 0.85 -10.06 8.48
CA PRO A 184 1.22 -10.50 9.82
C PRO A 184 0.08 -11.32 10.45
N ASP A 185 0.44 -12.50 10.97
CA ASP A 185 -0.47 -13.31 11.79
C ASP A 185 -0.67 -12.69 13.18
N LEU A 186 -1.43 -13.37 14.03
CA LEU A 186 -1.71 -12.88 15.37
C LEU A 186 -0.44 -12.63 16.19
N GLN A 187 0.55 -13.53 16.13
CA GLN A 187 1.79 -13.38 16.90
C GLN A 187 2.65 -12.23 16.38
N ALA A 188 2.76 -12.09 15.06
CA ALA A 188 3.46 -10.97 14.43
C ALA A 188 2.74 -9.64 14.74
N ASN A 189 1.41 -9.62 14.75
CA ASN A 189 0.63 -8.45 15.13
C ASN A 189 0.91 -8.00 16.57
N LEU A 190 0.96 -8.93 17.54
CA LEU A 190 1.30 -8.61 18.92
C LEU A 190 2.69 -7.98 19.00
N THR A 191 3.66 -8.52 18.28
CA THR A 191 5.02 -7.96 18.22
C THR A 191 5.05 -6.55 17.63
N LEU A 192 4.31 -6.33 16.53
CA LEU A 192 4.24 -5.02 15.85
C LEU A 192 3.52 -3.96 16.68
N LEU A 193 2.53 -4.34 17.49
CA LEU A 193 1.74 -3.39 18.28
C LEU A 193 2.35 -3.13 19.66
N GLU A 194 2.98 -4.12 20.29
CA GLU A 194 3.43 -4.06 21.69
C GLU A 194 4.95 -4.20 21.85
N GLY A 195 5.67 -4.62 20.81
CA GLY A 195 7.11 -4.88 20.85
C GLY A 195 7.97 -3.61 20.91
N PRO A 196 9.28 -3.75 21.20
CA PRO A 196 10.22 -2.65 21.26
C PRO A 196 10.42 -1.94 19.92
N SER A 197 10.14 -2.59 18.81
CA SER A 197 10.11 -2.02 17.44
C SER A 197 8.67 -1.84 16.95
N SER A 198 7.76 -1.46 17.87
CA SER A 198 6.36 -1.31 17.54
C SER A 198 6.11 -0.12 16.60
N LEU A 199 4.96 -0.14 15.89
CA LEU A 199 4.51 0.98 15.05
C LEU A 199 4.49 2.34 15.77
N ARG A 200 4.43 2.34 17.09
CA ARG A 200 4.56 3.56 17.89
C ARG A 200 5.92 4.21 17.71
N VAL A 201 7.00 3.41 17.67
CA VAL A 201 8.38 3.91 17.45
C VAL A 201 8.53 4.41 16.02
N THR A 202 8.05 3.64 15.04
CA THR A 202 8.07 4.05 13.62
C THR A 202 7.26 5.32 13.39
N GLY A 203 6.07 5.43 13.99
CA GLY A 203 5.23 6.62 13.87
C GLY A 203 5.83 7.87 14.51
N GLN A 204 6.63 7.73 15.57
CA GLN A 204 7.37 8.83 16.16
C GLN A 204 8.51 9.31 15.25
N ALA A 205 9.27 8.39 14.67
CA ALA A 205 10.35 8.71 13.74
C ALA A 205 9.87 9.37 12.42
N LEU A 206 8.63 9.08 11.98
CA LEU A 206 8.04 9.70 10.79
C LEU A 206 7.40 11.08 11.09
N ALA A 207 7.23 11.44 12.36
CA ALA A 207 6.65 12.72 12.79
C ALA A 207 7.72 13.80 13.08
N GLU A 208 8.99 13.42 13.18
CA GLU A 208 10.17 14.27 13.31
C GLU A 208 10.72 14.66 11.93
#